data_4bd5cbf59e6e6372aa3bcff3515ab11e
#
_entry.id   4bd5cbf59e6e6372aa3bcff3515ab11e
#
_cell.length_a   1.000
_cell.length_b   1.000
_cell.length_c   1.000
_cell.angle_alpha   90.00
_cell.angle_beta   90.00
_cell.angle_gamma   90.00
#
_symmetry.space_group_name_H-M   'P 1'
#
loop_
_entity.id
_entity.type
_entity.pdbx_description
1 polymer ?
#
loop_
_entity_poly.entity_id
_entity_poly.type
_entity_poly.pdbx_seq_one_letter_code
_entity_poly.pdbx_strand_id
1 'polypeptide(L)'
;MFRHLLPPLALAVLALGLASPAGATPATDGRAIVKGLRASVASGRLTGAEAARHRLTLRRARVVLKLLPGMRAANLAAVLHDVAVQSRRYNRPRAVALFGMLETNAEYLGLHALPPSGKDVFDDEGVVYRSFPGHGLQFHPLGNFGHLNGLWMADRDEDAGVLAHALLERAIPASGARLLWEYYFPFGGGRPPWRSGMSQSVAAQALARVGERLADRGLLTAAKRAYRSVPAGLMMQLSAGPWIRHYSFSGLVVLNAHLQAALSLGDYAEISADADAATLAARMRETAAAMIPRFDTGYWTHYSLGHESPLRYHLYVIQILRRLALRTGEEFWRTTAVRFDSYTHEPPLFRVAPLPAVLYPRPVDGFRDVARIRFWVSKISKVTLRLGGEPRTLWLSHGWHTLYWNPGKRKPGVYTGALTAVDLAGNVGRRTLDPIEIKVDREPPEISATVTRTRLTWEAKDPETPWIRLTLHLRRGPTHKALSLGVRPLSGKARIKVPRGTWRVTLVAADSSGNRVWLRLGELGPAP
;
A
#
# COMPACT_ATOMS: atom_id res chain seq x y z
N MET A 1 -19.94 28.82 -0.83
CA MET A 1 -20.56 27.53 -0.48
C MET A 1 -19.52 26.42 -0.63
N PHE A 2 -18.60 26.27 0.35
CA PHE A 2 -17.52 25.26 0.34
C PHE A 2 -17.50 24.54 1.68
N ARG A 3 -18.38 23.54 1.82
CA ARG A 3 -18.26 22.53 2.88
C ARG A 3 -17.37 21.40 2.37
N HIS A 4 -16.07 21.50 2.54
CA HIS A 4 -15.17 20.34 2.45
C HIS A 4 -14.14 20.44 3.57
N LEU A 5 -14.55 19.93 4.72
CA LEU A 5 -13.69 19.44 5.79
C LEU A 5 -12.64 18.48 5.20
N LEU A 6 -11.40 18.59 5.66
CA LEU A 6 -10.32 17.66 5.37
C LEU A 6 -10.81 16.21 5.54
N PRO A 7 -10.74 15.37 4.50
CA PRO A 7 -11.22 14.00 4.63
C PRO A 7 -10.35 13.22 5.62
N PRO A 8 -10.94 12.30 6.38
CA PRO A 8 -10.21 11.48 7.33
C PRO A 8 -9.15 10.63 6.64
N LEU A 9 -7.96 10.58 7.24
CA LEU A 9 -6.82 9.77 6.82
C LEU A 9 -7.16 8.28 6.97
N ALA A 10 -7.77 7.66 5.97
CA ALA A 10 -7.81 6.22 5.90
C ALA A 10 -6.68 5.74 5.00
N LEU A 11 -5.49 5.55 5.57
CA LEU A 11 -4.55 4.59 5.04
C LEU A 11 -5.25 3.22 5.10
N ALA A 12 -5.30 2.50 3.98
CA ALA A 12 -5.44 1.07 4.00
C ALA A 12 -4.12 0.51 4.54
N VAL A 13 -3.91 0.64 5.86
CA VAL A 13 -2.93 -0.17 6.57
C VAL A 13 -3.53 -1.56 6.56
N LEU A 14 -2.88 -2.50 5.87
CA LEU A 14 -3.03 -3.91 6.22
C LEU A 14 -2.95 -3.96 7.75
N ALA A 15 -4.08 -4.20 8.39
CA ALA A 15 -4.13 -4.55 9.80
C ALA A 15 -3.53 -5.95 9.93
N LEU A 16 -2.20 -6.02 9.93
CA LEU A 16 -1.50 -7.05 10.66
C LEU A 16 -1.88 -6.77 12.11
N GLY A 17 -2.83 -7.54 12.61
CA GLY A 17 -3.19 -7.55 14.02
C GLY A 17 -1.93 -7.80 14.82
N LEU A 18 -1.33 -6.71 15.31
CA LEU A 18 -0.34 -6.82 16.35
C LEU A 18 -1.10 -7.30 17.58
N ALA A 19 -0.97 -8.58 17.87
CA ALA A 19 -1.39 -9.15 19.14
C ALA A 19 -0.84 -8.24 20.25
N SER A 20 -1.69 -7.83 21.18
CA SER A 20 -1.24 -7.17 22.42
C SER A 20 -0.07 -7.95 22.98
N PRO A 21 1.00 -7.30 23.46
CA PRO A 21 2.13 -8.02 24.02
C PRO A 21 1.63 -8.97 25.10
N ALA A 22 2.08 -10.22 25.04
CA ALA A 22 1.69 -11.26 25.98
C ALA A 22 1.93 -10.77 27.43
N GLY A 23 0.84 -10.63 28.22
CA GLY A 23 0.88 -10.18 29.62
C GLY A 23 0.25 -8.82 29.92
N ALA A 24 -0.11 -7.99 28.92
CA ALA A 24 -0.83 -6.74 29.18
C ALA A 24 -2.32 -7.02 29.42
N THR A 25 -2.82 -6.65 30.60
CA THR A 25 -4.24 -6.73 30.95
C THR A 25 -4.73 -5.38 31.44
N PRO A 26 -6.04 -5.04 31.33
CA PRO A 26 -6.57 -3.80 31.88
C PRO A 26 -6.27 -3.59 33.37
N ALA A 27 -6.06 -4.67 34.13
CA ALA A 27 -5.68 -4.61 35.52
C ALA A 27 -4.20 -4.21 35.71
N THR A 28 -3.29 -4.79 34.92
CA THR A 28 -1.86 -4.43 34.94
C THR A 28 -1.65 -3.01 34.46
N ASP A 29 -2.36 -2.59 33.40
CA ASP A 29 -2.31 -1.24 32.86
C ASP A 29 -2.83 -0.21 33.89
N GLY A 30 -3.94 -0.50 34.55
CA GLY A 30 -4.45 0.35 35.62
C GLY A 30 -3.46 0.55 36.78
N ARG A 31 -2.73 -0.51 37.19
CA ARG A 31 -1.66 -0.40 38.20
C ARG A 31 -0.48 0.46 37.71
N ALA A 32 -0.06 0.27 36.45
CA ALA A 32 1.01 1.08 35.86
C ALA A 32 0.65 2.56 35.81
N ILE A 33 -0.58 2.89 35.40
CA ILE A 33 -1.09 4.27 35.38
C ILE A 33 -1.06 4.90 36.78
N VAL A 34 -1.60 4.22 37.79
CA VAL A 34 -1.62 4.75 39.17
C VAL A 34 -0.20 4.96 39.70
N LYS A 35 0.72 4.01 39.44
CA LYS A 35 2.15 4.16 39.78
C LYS A 35 2.77 5.37 39.10
N GLY A 36 2.50 5.56 37.78
CA GLY A 36 3.00 6.70 36.99
C GLY A 36 2.48 8.04 37.51
N LEU A 37 1.19 8.14 37.86
CA LEU A 37 0.61 9.36 38.46
C LEU A 37 1.25 9.71 39.80
N ARG A 38 1.46 8.71 40.68
CA ARG A 38 2.14 8.92 41.97
C ARG A 38 3.58 9.42 41.78
N ALA A 39 4.34 8.77 40.88
CA ALA A 39 5.71 9.17 40.56
C ALA A 39 5.78 10.60 39.98
N SER A 40 4.79 10.99 39.17
CA SER A 40 4.73 12.34 38.57
C SER A 40 4.40 13.41 39.59
N VAL A 41 3.59 13.12 40.61
CA VAL A 41 3.35 14.02 41.73
C VAL A 41 4.62 14.14 42.58
N ALA A 42 5.23 13.04 42.95
CA ALA A 42 6.46 13.03 43.74
C ALA A 42 7.63 13.80 43.09
N SER A 43 7.66 13.87 41.76
CA SER A 43 8.66 14.64 40.98
C SER A 43 8.21 16.04 40.59
N GLY A 44 7.07 16.56 41.09
CA GLY A 44 6.54 17.90 40.78
C GLY A 44 6.06 18.09 39.34
N ARG A 45 5.96 17.01 38.54
CA ARG A 45 5.49 17.10 37.13
C ARG A 45 3.97 17.17 37.01
N LEU A 46 3.25 16.77 38.04
CA LEU A 46 1.81 16.94 38.24
C LEU A 46 1.53 17.39 39.67
N THR A 47 0.48 18.17 39.84
CA THR A 47 -0.07 18.46 41.13
C THR A 47 -0.89 17.30 41.69
N GLY A 48 -1.11 17.27 43.00
CA GLY A 48 -2.00 16.27 43.64
C GLY A 48 -3.43 16.32 43.08
N ALA A 49 -3.95 17.51 42.79
CA ALA A 49 -5.28 17.74 42.25
C ALA A 49 -5.40 17.19 40.80
N GLU A 50 -4.41 17.45 39.94
CA GLU A 50 -4.38 16.92 38.58
C GLU A 50 -4.35 15.39 38.57
N ALA A 51 -3.48 14.80 39.38
CA ALA A 51 -3.41 13.36 39.53
C ALA A 51 -4.70 12.74 40.11
N ALA A 52 -5.43 13.46 40.97
CA ALA A 52 -6.73 13.01 41.48
C ALA A 52 -7.80 13.00 40.37
N ARG A 53 -7.87 14.03 39.53
CA ARG A 53 -8.75 14.06 38.35
C ARG A 53 -8.46 12.91 37.43
N HIS A 54 -7.21 12.67 37.04
CA HIS A 54 -6.82 11.59 36.15
C HIS A 54 -7.12 10.20 36.74
N ARG A 55 -7.02 10.02 38.07
CA ARG A 55 -7.47 8.79 38.73
C ARG A 55 -8.99 8.60 38.66
N LEU A 56 -9.77 9.70 38.67
CA LEU A 56 -11.22 9.62 38.47
C LEU A 56 -11.56 9.16 37.06
N THR A 57 -10.95 9.75 36.03
CA THR A 57 -11.10 9.34 34.63
C THR A 57 -10.73 7.86 34.46
N LEU A 58 -9.62 7.40 35.03
CA LEU A 58 -9.24 5.99 35.01
C LEU A 58 -10.31 5.07 35.63
N ARG A 59 -10.87 5.47 36.78
CA ARG A 59 -11.94 4.69 37.44
C ARG A 59 -13.18 4.59 36.56
N ARG A 60 -13.64 5.72 35.99
CA ARG A 60 -14.80 5.77 35.08
C ARG A 60 -14.57 4.89 33.85
N ALA A 61 -13.43 5.02 33.17
CA ALA A 61 -13.09 4.21 32.01
C ALA A 61 -13.07 2.71 32.33
N ARG A 62 -12.57 2.29 33.50
CA ARG A 62 -12.58 0.90 33.92
C ARG A 62 -13.98 0.35 34.25
N VAL A 63 -14.86 1.17 34.75
CA VAL A 63 -16.28 0.80 34.94
C VAL A 63 -16.94 0.56 33.59
N VAL A 64 -16.81 1.53 32.67
CA VAL A 64 -17.36 1.42 31.31
C VAL A 64 -16.80 0.19 30.60
N LEU A 65 -15.48 -0.05 30.68
CA LEU A 65 -14.83 -1.20 30.04
C LEU A 65 -15.44 -2.55 30.45
N LYS A 66 -15.85 -2.70 31.72
CA LYS A 66 -16.50 -3.93 32.23
C LYS A 66 -17.91 -4.15 31.65
N LEU A 67 -18.57 -3.09 31.22
CA LEU A 67 -19.93 -3.08 30.68
C LEU A 67 -19.96 -3.24 29.15
N LEU A 68 -18.83 -2.96 28.48
CA LEU A 68 -18.76 -2.99 27.02
C LEU A 68 -18.56 -4.42 26.48
N PRO A 69 -19.29 -4.81 25.42
CA PRO A 69 -19.04 -6.06 24.72
C PRO A 69 -18.10 -5.91 23.53
N GLY A 70 -17.41 -7.00 23.16
CA GLY A 70 -16.75 -7.20 21.87
C GLY A 70 -15.74 -6.11 21.48
N MET A 71 -15.88 -5.59 20.27
CA MET A 71 -14.93 -4.62 19.70
C MET A 71 -14.87 -3.28 20.46
N ARG A 72 -15.96 -2.84 21.07
CA ARG A 72 -15.95 -1.61 21.89
C ARG A 72 -15.03 -1.77 23.10
N ALA A 73 -15.17 -2.90 23.82
CA ALA A 73 -14.29 -3.23 24.94
C ALA A 73 -12.82 -3.34 24.50
N ALA A 74 -12.54 -4.01 23.38
CA ALA A 74 -11.18 -4.18 22.86
C ALA A 74 -10.53 -2.82 22.52
N ASN A 75 -11.28 -1.90 21.89
CA ASN A 75 -10.76 -0.57 21.57
C ASN A 75 -10.51 0.29 22.81
N LEU A 76 -11.43 0.28 23.81
CA LEU A 76 -11.20 1.01 25.08
C LEU A 76 -10.04 0.40 25.86
N ALA A 77 -9.86 -0.93 25.84
CA ALA A 77 -8.71 -1.57 26.47
C ALA A 77 -7.38 -1.19 25.79
N ALA A 78 -7.37 -1.05 24.45
CA ALA A 78 -6.19 -0.59 23.70
C ALA A 78 -5.83 0.86 24.10
N VAL A 79 -6.80 1.76 24.20
CA VAL A 79 -6.57 3.14 24.66
C VAL A 79 -6.02 3.15 26.10
N LEU A 80 -6.57 2.33 27.00
CA LEU A 80 -6.07 2.18 28.36
C LEU A 80 -4.61 1.71 28.38
N HIS A 81 -4.26 0.79 27.48
CA HIS A 81 -2.88 0.32 27.31
C HIS A 81 -1.96 1.43 26.80
N ASP A 82 -2.37 2.19 25.78
CA ASP A 82 -1.62 3.33 25.25
C ASP A 82 -1.32 4.37 26.35
N VAL A 83 -2.30 4.65 27.23
CA VAL A 83 -2.09 5.50 28.42
C VAL A 83 -1.08 4.88 29.37
N ALA A 84 -1.17 3.58 29.65
CA ALA A 84 -0.27 2.87 30.56
C ALA A 84 1.19 2.85 30.08
N VAL A 85 1.41 2.65 28.78
CA VAL A 85 2.75 2.67 28.15
C VAL A 85 3.47 4.00 28.39
N GLN A 86 2.74 5.11 28.47
CA GLN A 86 3.30 6.44 28.72
C GLN A 86 3.49 6.75 30.23
N SER A 87 3.16 5.86 31.14
CA SER A 87 3.09 6.13 32.59
C SER A 87 4.38 6.69 33.22
N ARG A 88 5.55 6.31 32.68
CA ARG A 88 6.86 6.83 33.14
C ARG A 88 7.16 8.25 32.64
N ARG A 89 6.40 8.74 31.66
CA ARG A 89 6.64 10.02 30.96
C ARG A 89 5.57 11.08 31.24
N TYR A 90 4.67 10.86 32.20
CA TYR A 90 3.63 11.83 32.51
C TYR A 90 4.24 13.16 32.96
N ASN A 91 3.81 14.21 32.32
CA ASN A 91 3.86 15.59 32.71
C ASN A 91 2.49 16.20 32.41
N ARG A 92 2.23 17.43 32.84
CA ARG A 92 0.90 18.05 32.68
C ARG A 92 0.35 17.95 31.26
N PRO A 93 1.01 18.43 30.18
CA PRO A 93 0.40 18.42 28.86
C PRO A 93 0.19 17.00 28.30
N ARG A 94 1.13 16.08 28.57
CA ARG A 94 0.95 14.68 28.11
C ARG A 94 -0.18 13.98 28.86
N ALA A 95 -0.34 14.27 30.14
CA ALA A 95 -1.43 13.71 30.94
C ALA A 95 -2.78 14.27 30.45
N VAL A 96 -2.90 15.57 30.18
CA VAL A 96 -4.11 16.18 29.61
C VAL A 96 -4.50 15.49 28.31
N ALA A 97 -3.56 15.30 27.37
CA ALA A 97 -3.83 14.63 26.10
C ALA A 97 -4.27 13.16 26.28
N LEU A 98 -3.55 12.40 27.12
CA LEU A 98 -3.80 10.96 27.32
C LEU A 98 -5.09 10.68 28.08
N PHE A 99 -5.36 11.44 29.13
CA PHE A 99 -6.57 11.23 29.95
C PHE A 99 -7.81 11.83 29.29
N GLY A 100 -7.70 12.92 28.53
CA GLY A 100 -8.77 13.39 27.65
C GLY A 100 -9.13 12.33 26.59
N MET A 101 -8.12 11.73 25.96
CA MET A 101 -8.33 10.61 25.03
C MET A 101 -9.04 9.43 25.71
N LEU A 102 -8.65 9.03 26.92
CA LEU A 102 -9.28 7.95 27.67
C LEU A 102 -10.73 8.29 28.05
N GLU A 103 -11.01 9.52 28.44
CA GLU A 103 -12.33 10.02 28.82
C GLU A 103 -13.28 9.99 27.62
N THR A 104 -12.89 10.62 26.50
CA THR A 104 -13.69 10.64 25.27
C THR A 104 -13.99 9.22 24.76
N ASN A 105 -13.02 8.29 24.85
CA ASN A 105 -13.30 6.89 24.48
C ASN A 105 -14.31 6.23 25.42
N ALA A 106 -14.18 6.43 26.74
CA ALA A 106 -15.11 5.84 27.70
C ALA A 106 -16.54 6.36 27.50
N GLU A 107 -16.69 7.66 27.33
CA GLU A 107 -17.99 8.30 27.09
C GLU A 107 -18.60 7.89 25.76
N TYR A 108 -17.84 8.06 24.66
CA TYR A 108 -18.37 7.75 23.33
C TYR A 108 -18.69 6.28 23.16
N LEU A 109 -17.75 5.36 23.48
CA LEU A 109 -17.98 3.93 23.33
C LEU A 109 -18.99 3.37 24.34
N GLY A 110 -19.21 4.06 25.46
CA GLY A 110 -20.28 3.73 26.40
C GLY A 110 -21.67 3.88 25.79
N LEU A 111 -21.85 4.89 24.95
CA LEU A 111 -23.15 5.30 24.40
C LEU A 111 -23.35 4.93 22.93
N HIS A 112 -22.24 4.81 22.16
CA HIS A 112 -22.30 4.68 20.71
C HIS A 112 -21.56 3.44 20.18
N ALA A 113 -21.89 3.02 18.97
CA ALA A 113 -21.12 2.03 18.22
C ALA A 113 -19.72 2.59 17.86
N LEU A 114 -18.76 1.68 17.60
CA LEU A 114 -17.43 2.08 17.14
C LEU A 114 -17.55 2.83 15.82
N PRO A 115 -16.99 4.06 15.71
CA PRO A 115 -17.07 4.82 14.48
C PRO A 115 -16.19 4.19 13.38
N PRO A 116 -16.53 4.40 12.10
CA PRO A 116 -15.69 3.96 10.98
C PRO A 116 -14.25 4.49 11.09
N SER A 117 -13.31 3.75 10.49
CA SER A 117 -11.90 4.17 10.41
C SER A 117 -11.75 5.58 9.85
N GLY A 118 -10.99 6.42 10.53
CA GLY A 118 -10.72 7.81 10.13
C GLY A 118 -11.85 8.80 10.43
N LYS A 119 -12.94 8.39 11.07
CA LYS A 119 -13.99 9.30 11.55
C LYS A 119 -13.47 10.07 12.76
N ASP A 120 -13.73 11.37 12.78
CA ASP A 120 -13.42 12.26 13.89
C ASP A 120 -14.60 12.34 14.87
N VAL A 121 -14.28 12.32 16.15
CA VAL A 121 -15.16 12.60 17.30
C VAL A 121 -14.54 13.78 18.05
N PHE A 122 -15.38 14.65 18.59
CA PHE A 122 -14.97 15.88 19.26
C PHE A 122 -15.36 15.83 20.73
N ASP A 123 -14.52 16.39 21.60
CA ASP A 123 -14.93 16.73 22.96
C ASP A 123 -15.58 18.13 23.02
N ASP A 124 -15.96 18.57 24.23
CA ASP A 124 -16.63 19.85 24.45
C ASP A 124 -15.75 21.07 24.11
N GLU A 125 -14.43 20.91 24.10
CA GLU A 125 -13.46 21.94 23.68
C GLU A 125 -13.20 21.90 22.15
N GLY A 126 -13.85 21.00 21.41
CA GLY A 126 -13.65 20.79 19.98
C GLY A 126 -12.39 19.99 19.63
N VAL A 127 -11.74 19.36 20.60
CA VAL A 127 -10.54 18.56 20.36
C VAL A 127 -10.88 17.29 19.59
N VAL A 128 -10.11 17.03 18.53
CA VAL A 128 -10.32 15.92 17.60
C VAL A 128 -9.69 14.64 18.11
N TYR A 129 -10.51 13.60 18.24
CA TYR A 129 -10.10 12.23 18.46
C TYR A 129 -10.53 11.38 17.27
N ARG A 130 -9.57 10.82 16.53
CA ARG A 130 -9.82 10.06 15.29
C ARG A 130 -9.90 8.57 15.55
N SER A 131 -10.89 7.91 14.94
CA SER A 131 -11.09 6.47 15.05
C SER A 131 -10.03 5.69 14.26
N PHE A 132 -9.32 4.82 14.97
CA PHE A 132 -8.42 3.81 14.40
C PHE A 132 -8.87 2.44 14.91
N PRO A 133 -9.40 1.55 14.05
CA PRO A 133 -9.85 0.23 14.46
C PRO A 133 -8.76 -0.55 15.19
N GLY A 134 -9.07 -1.11 16.35
CA GLY A 134 -8.10 -1.78 17.22
C GLY A 134 -7.32 -0.85 18.15
N HIS A 135 -7.42 0.48 17.99
CA HIS A 135 -6.75 1.51 18.82
C HIS A 135 -7.73 2.51 19.43
N GLY A 136 -9.04 2.42 19.11
CA GLY A 136 -10.05 3.35 19.57
C GLY A 136 -9.95 4.75 18.96
N LEU A 137 -10.43 5.73 19.71
CA LEU A 137 -10.38 7.15 19.35
C LEU A 137 -9.06 7.74 19.85
N GLN A 138 -8.19 8.14 18.94
CA GLN A 138 -6.84 8.61 19.24
C GLN A 138 -6.75 10.14 19.12
N PHE A 139 -6.13 10.81 20.09
CA PHE A 139 -5.75 12.21 19.95
C PHE A 139 -4.95 12.39 18.66
N HIS A 140 -5.46 13.24 17.77
CA HIS A 140 -4.93 13.34 16.41
C HIS A 140 -4.45 14.74 16.07
N PRO A 141 -3.18 15.09 16.34
CA PRO A 141 -2.66 16.46 16.15
C PRO A 141 -2.94 17.06 14.78
N LEU A 142 -2.69 16.33 13.68
CA LEU A 142 -2.99 16.85 12.33
C LEU A 142 -4.49 17.14 12.13
N GLY A 143 -5.37 16.28 12.67
CA GLY A 143 -6.82 16.51 12.63
C GLY A 143 -7.23 17.75 13.41
N ASN A 144 -6.64 17.93 14.58
CA ASN A 144 -6.88 19.09 15.43
C ASN A 144 -6.49 20.42 14.75
N PHE A 145 -5.28 20.53 14.22
CA PHE A 145 -4.85 21.75 13.53
C PHE A 145 -5.55 21.93 12.18
N GLY A 146 -5.98 20.84 11.54
CA GLY A 146 -6.87 20.90 10.38
C GLY A 146 -8.24 21.46 10.75
N HIS A 147 -8.81 21.03 11.89
CA HIS A 147 -10.07 21.54 12.41
C HIS A 147 -9.95 23.02 12.82
N LEU A 148 -8.86 23.40 13.50
CA LEU A 148 -8.57 24.78 13.86
C LEU A 148 -8.49 25.69 12.62
N ASN A 149 -7.82 25.26 11.54
CA ASN A 149 -7.85 25.97 10.27
C ASN A 149 -9.26 26.04 9.67
N GLY A 150 -10.06 24.99 9.85
CA GLY A 150 -11.46 24.96 9.38
C GLY A 150 -12.34 25.98 10.10
N LEU A 151 -12.20 26.11 11.43
CA LEU A 151 -12.89 27.11 12.24
C LEU A 151 -12.45 28.54 11.84
N TRP A 152 -11.15 28.76 11.67
CA TRP A 152 -10.62 30.03 11.18
C TRP A 152 -11.17 30.40 9.80
N MET A 153 -11.27 29.46 8.85
CA MET A 153 -11.84 29.70 7.52
C MET A 153 -13.35 29.94 7.54
N ALA A 154 -14.04 29.47 8.56
CA ALA A 154 -15.48 29.61 8.75
C ALA A 154 -15.85 30.82 9.65
N ASP A 155 -14.87 31.67 10.00
CA ASP A 155 -15.00 32.83 10.87
C ASP A 155 -15.65 32.51 12.23
N ARG A 156 -15.39 31.30 12.75
CA ARG A 156 -15.83 30.83 14.07
C ARG A 156 -14.75 31.13 15.11
N ASP A 157 -14.56 32.40 15.42
CA ASP A 157 -13.42 32.89 16.18
C ASP A 157 -13.43 32.44 17.63
N GLU A 158 -14.60 32.38 18.28
CA GLU A 158 -14.75 31.90 19.66
C GLU A 158 -14.34 30.41 19.75
N ASP A 159 -14.89 29.56 18.92
CA ASP A 159 -14.54 28.13 18.90
C ASP A 159 -13.07 27.91 18.53
N ALA A 160 -12.53 28.71 17.60
CA ALA A 160 -11.12 28.66 17.25
C ALA A 160 -10.21 29.02 18.43
N GLY A 161 -10.59 30.01 19.20
CA GLY A 161 -9.90 30.42 20.45
C GLY A 161 -9.92 29.28 21.48
N VAL A 162 -11.10 28.74 21.78
CA VAL A 162 -11.26 27.62 22.73
C VAL A 162 -10.40 26.42 22.30
N LEU A 163 -10.52 25.97 21.05
CA LEU A 163 -9.73 24.85 20.55
C LEU A 163 -8.22 25.15 20.58
N ALA A 164 -7.79 26.35 20.18
CA ALA A 164 -6.38 26.72 20.18
C ALA A 164 -5.77 26.63 21.58
N HIS A 165 -6.43 27.14 22.59
CA HIS A 165 -5.98 27.05 23.98
C HIS A 165 -6.00 25.60 24.51
N ALA A 166 -7.04 24.83 24.20
CA ALA A 166 -7.10 23.41 24.54
C ALA A 166 -5.92 22.62 23.93
N LEU A 167 -5.50 22.97 22.71
CA LEU A 167 -4.33 22.36 22.06
C LEU A 167 -3.02 22.81 22.73
N LEU A 168 -2.92 24.05 23.24
CA LEU A 168 -1.74 24.51 24.00
C LEU A 168 -1.57 23.74 25.31
N GLU A 169 -2.65 23.41 25.99
CA GLU A 169 -2.59 22.60 27.21
C GLU A 169 -2.03 21.17 26.96
N ARG A 170 -2.15 20.67 25.72
CA ARG A 170 -1.66 19.36 25.26
C ARG A 170 -0.29 19.43 24.60
N ALA A 171 0.30 20.62 24.52
CA ALA A 171 1.58 20.87 23.85
C ALA A 171 2.79 20.55 24.73
N ILE A 172 3.68 19.69 24.26
CA ILE A 172 4.87 19.24 24.99
C ILE A 172 6.00 20.25 24.78
N PRO A 173 6.47 20.94 25.82
CA PRO A 173 7.65 21.80 25.71
C PRO A 173 8.91 20.95 25.52
N ALA A 174 9.82 21.44 24.67
CA ALA A 174 11.11 20.81 24.41
C ALA A 174 12.23 21.85 24.45
N SER A 175 13.48 21.40 24.56
CA SER A 175 14.67 22.25 24.55
C SER A 175 14.73 23.18 23.33
N GLY A 176 15.37 24.35 23.42
CA GLY A 176 15.42 25.33 22.33
C GLY A 176 14.09 26.03 22.06
N ALA A 177 13.31 26.28 23.11
CA ALA A 177 12.01 26.94 23.04
C ALA A 177 11.08 26.34 21.96
N ARG A 178 11.02 25.02 21.88
CA ARG A 178 10.17 24.26 20.94
C ARG A 178 8.87 23.82 21.61
N LEU A 179 7.86 23.52 20.79
CA LEU A 179 6.57 23.01 21.22
C LEU A 179 6.14 21.89 20.26
N LEU A 180 5.70 20.76 20.83
CA LEU A 180 5.46 19.52 20.09
C LEU A 180 4.10 18.95 20.46
N TRP A 181 3.41 18.34 19.49
CA TRP A 181 2.25 17.49 19.71
C TRP A 181 2.58 16.05 19.29
N GLU A 182 2.19 15.11 20.12
CA GLU A 182 2.57 13.71 20.01
C GLU A 182 1.36 12.82 19.70
N TYR A 183 1.64 11.71 19.00
CA TYR A 183 0.70 10.63 18.81
C TYR A 183 1.06 9.49 19.76
N TYR A 184 0.04 8.85 20.34
CA TYR A 184 0.23 7.96 21.50
C TYR A 184 -0.08 6.49 21.22
N PHE A 185 -0.30 6.09 20.00
CA PHE A 185 -0.59 4.72 19.58
C PHE A 185 0.44 4.18 18.58
N PRO A 186 0.63 2.84 18.51
CA PRO A 186 1.51 2.23 17.50
C PRO A 186 0.96 2.45 16.09
N PHE A 187 1.83 2.84 15.16
CA PHE A 187 1.41 3.09 13.78
C PHE A 187 2.56 2.83 12.81
N GLY A 188 2.32 2.05 11.73
CA GLY A 188 3.28 1.85 10.63
C GLY A 188 4.66 1.37 11.09
N GLY A 189 4.75 0.54 12.12
CA GLY A 189 6.00 0.07 12.73
C GLY A 189 6.61 1.04 13.76
N GLY A 190 6.08 2.25 13.90
CA GLY A 190 6.50 3.22 14.91
C GLY A 190 5.93 2.94 16.29
N ARG A 191 6.73 3.21 17.34
CA ARG A 191 6.32 3.11 18.74
C ARG A 191 5.96 4.49 19.30
N PRO A 192 4.89 4.59 20.12
CA PRO A 192 4.52 5.86 20.76
C PRO A 192 5.53 6.27 21.86
N PRO A 193 5.72 7.59 22.13
CA PRO A 193 5.11 8.67 21.38
C PRO A 193 5.91 8.99 20.12
N TRP A 194 5.21 9.28 19.03
CA TRP A 194 5.83 9.74 17.79
C TRP A 194 5.23 11.07 17.32
N ARG A 195 5.87 11.72 16.37
CA ARG A 195 5.54 13.06 15.87
C ARG A 195 5.45 13.07 14.38
N SER A 196 4.71 14.03 13.83
CA SER A 196 4.58 14.24 12.39
C SER A 196 5.06 15.63 11.99
N GLY A 197 6.00 15.70 11.05
CA GLY A 197 6.48 16.99 10.53
C GLY A 197 5.37 17.76 9.81
N MET A 198 4.50 17.08 9.08
CA MET A 198 3.32 17.71 8.48
C MET A 198 2.41 18.33 9.55
N SER A 199 2.12 17.58 10.62
CA SER A 199 1.27 18.08 11.71
C SER A 199 1.88 19.31 12.39
N GLN A 200 3.19 19.31 12.65
CA GLN A 200 3.88 20.45 13.26
C GLN A 200 3.90 21.70 12.37
N SER A 201 4.06 21.52 11.05
CA SER A 201 3.99 22.63 10.10
C SER A 201 2.57 23.23 10.03
N VAL A 202 1.54 22.37 10.03
CA VAL A 202 0.14 22.83 10.09
C VAL A 202 -0.17 23.48 11.43
N ALA A 203 0.43 23.01 12.54
CA ALA A 203 0.29 23.63 13.86
C ALA A 203 0.83 25.06 13.88
N ALA A 204 2.03 25.28 13.33
CA ALA A 204 2.60 26.63 13.23
C ALA A 204 1.69 27.57 12.43
N GLN A 205 1.17 27.14 11.30
CA GLN A 205 0.23 27.89 10.48
C GLN A 205 -1.08 28.21 11.21
N ALA A 206 -1.74 27.18 11.75
CA ALA A 206 -3.06 27.33 12.35
C ALA A 206 -3.04 28.24 13.58
N LEU A 207 -2.02 28.07 14.44
CA LEU A 207 -1.84 28.93 15.63
C LEU A 207 -1.49 30.37 15.23
N ALA A 208 -0.69 30.58 14.17
CA ALA A 208 -0.39 31.93 13.69
C ALA A 208 -1.64 32.63 13.16
N ARG A 209 -2.46 31.95 12.35
CA ARG A 209 -3.71 32.48 11.79
C ARG A 209 -4.71 32.89 12.87
N VAL A 210 -4.94 31.99 13.83
CA VAL A 210 -5.86 32.29 14.95
C VAL A 210 -5.29 33.34 15.87
N GLY A 211 -3.99 33.27 16.19
CA GLY A 211 -3.31 34.26 17.03
C GLY A 211 -3.31 35.66 16.42
N GLU A 212 -3.13 35.80 15.11
CA GLU A 212 -3.25 37.09 14.42
C GLU A 212 -4.67 37.63 14.47
N ARG A 213 -5.68 36.81 14.11
CA ARG A 213 -7.09 37.23 14.08
C ARG A 213 -7.62 37.61 15.44
N LEU A 214 -7.24 36.87 16.49
CA LEU A 214 -7.66 37.14 17.86
C LEU A 214 -6.75 38.16 18.60
N ALA A 215 -5.70 38.65 17.94
CA ALA A 215 -4.65 39.47 18.56
C ALA A 215 -4.01 38.80 19.80
N ASP A 216 -3.94 37.43 19.80
CA ASP A 216 -3.42 36.65 20.91
C ASP A 216 -1.91 36.41 20.77
N ARG A 217 -1.12 37.15 21.54
CA ARG A 217 0.36 37.02 21.56
C ARG A 217 0.83 35.66 22.07
N GLY A 218 0.05 34.98 22.91
CA GLY A 218 0.36 33.64 23.41
C GLY A 218 0.32 32.62 22.29
N LEU A 219 -0.72 32.67 21.43
CA LEU A 219 -0.86 31.84 20.26
C LEU A 219 0.23 32.12 19.21
N LEU A 220 0.57 33.39 18.96
CA LEU A 220 1.67 33.77 18.06
C LEU A 220 3.02 33.24 18.57
N THR A 221 3.28 33.34 19.87
CA THR A 221 4.49 32.75 20.49
C THR A 221 4.50 31.24 20.36
N ALA A 222 3.37 30.56 20.55
CA ALA A 222 3.23 29.13 20.40
C ALA A 222 3.46 28.69 18.94
N ALA A 223 2.95 29.45 17.97
CA ALA A 223 3.19 29.24 16.55
C ALA A 223 4.70 29.23 16.21
N LYS A 224 5.45 30.22 16.72
CA LYS A 224 6.90 30.28 16.57
C LYS A 224 7.62 29.08 17.19
N ARG A 225 7.17 28.64 18.37
CA ARG A 225 7.71 27.46 19.05
C ARG A 225 7.38 26.16 18.32
N ALA A 226 6.19 26.07 17.70
CA ALA A 226 5.79 24.96 16.82
C ALA A 226 6.67 24.90 15.58
N TYR A 227 6.88 26.01 14.88
CA TYR A 227 7.79 26.12 13.74
C TYR A 227 9.20 25.62 14.08
N ARG A 228 9.78 26.09 15.17
CA ARG A 228 11.14 25.68 15.61
C ARG A 228 11.31 24.16 15.77
N SER A 229 10.23 23.44 15.97
CA SER A 229 10.24 21.97 16.06
C SER A 229 10.45 21.29 14.71
N VAL A 230 10.14 21.95 13.61
CA VAL A 230 10.24 21.39 12.25
C VAL A 230 11.70 21.23 11.83
N PRO A 231 12.53 22.28 11.73
CA PRO A 231 13.95 22.14 11.35
C PRO A 231 14.75 21.31 12.36
N ALA A 232 14.37 21.34 13.63
CA ALA A 232 15.12 20.71 14.72
C ALA A 232 14.99 19.19 14.85
N GLY A 233 14.29 18.47 13.94
CA GLY A 233 14.19 17.02 14.04
C GLY A 233 13.11 16.37 13.20
N LEU A 234 12.38 17.14 12.43
CA LEU A 234 11.30 16.66 11.56
C LEU A 234 11.59 16.90 10.07
N MET A 235 12.85 17.17 9.75
CA MET A 235 13.37 17.23 8.38
C MET A 235 14.32 16.07 8.12
N MET A 236 14.44 15.69 6.87
CA MET A 236 15.48 14.83 6.33
C MET A 236 16.07 15.47 5.09
N GLN A 237 17.32 15.13 4.77
CA GLN A 237 18.00 15.63 3.59
C GLN A 237 17.94 14.58 2.49
N LEU A 238 17.40 14.96 1.33
CA LEU A 238 17.48 14.21 0.08
C LEU A 238 18.55 14.84 -0.81
N SER A 239 18.96 14.15 -1.88
CA SER A 239 19.84 14.72 -2.89
C SER A 239 19.28 16.00 -3.55
N ALA A 240 17.96 16.09 -3.67
CA ALA A 240 17.26 17.25 -4.22
C ALA A 240 17.12 18.41 -3.21
N GLY A 241 17.32 18.19 -1.92
CA GLY A 241 17.15 19.22 -0.88
C GLY A 241 16.41 18.74 0.38
N PRO A 242 15.98 19.67 1.25
CA PRO A 242 15.30 19.35 2.49
C PRO A 242 13.91 18.78 2.22
N TRP A 243 13.53 17.70 2.94
CA TRP A 243 12.24 17.03 2.85
C TRP A 243 11.63 16.85 4.23
N ILE A 244 10.31 17.04 4.35
CA ILE A 244 9.62 16.83 5.63
C ILE A 244 9.61 15.35 6.01
N ARG A 245 9.92 15.04 7.24
CA ARG A 245 9.75 13.73 7.84
C ARG A 245 8.28 13.57 8.28
N HIS A 246 7.49 12.87 7.48
CA HIS A 246 6.06 12.72 7.77
C HIS A 246 5.83 12.01 9.11
N TYR A 247 6.57 10.95 9.39
CA TYR A 247 6.60 10.26 10.68
C TYR A 247 8.01 10.34 11.27
N SER A 248 8.15 10.74 12.55
CA SER A 248 9.46 10.93 13.20
C SER A 248 10.33 9.67 13.24
N PHE A 249 9.72 8.50 13.11
CA PHE A 249 10.39 7.18 13.12
C PHE A 249 10.68 6.61 11.72
N SER A 250 10.29 7.30 10.64
CA SER A 250 10.36 6.76 9.28
C SER A 250 11.07 7.71 8.32
N GLY A 251 11.84 7.13 7.37
CA GLY A 251 12.40 7.82 6.22
C GLY A 251 11.49 7.85 4.99
N LEU A 252 10.21 7.53 5.14
CA LEU A 252 9.26 7.49 4.02
C LEU A 252 9.11 8.85 3.36
N VAL A 253 9.33 8.92 2.05
CA VAL A 253 9.24 10.15 1.23
C VAL A 253 7.82 10.28 0.72
N VAL A 254 7.02 11.14 1.36
CA VAL A 254 5.56 11.29 1.11
C VAL A 254 5.28 12.65 0.47
N LEU A 255 4.66 12.67 -0.72
CA LEU A 255 4.47 13.88 -1.51
C LEU A 255 3.50 14.87 -0.86
N ASN A 256 2.27 14.43 -0.56
CA ASN A 256 1.25 15.33 0.01
C ASN A 256 1.66 15.92 1.36
N ALA A 257 2.40 15.16 2.17
CA ALA A 257 2.88 15.64 3.46
C ALA A 257 3.91 16.75 3.29
N HIS A 258 4.81 16.63 2.32
CA HIS A 258 5.82 17.62 2.03
C HIS A 258 5.23 18.90 1.43
N LEU A 259 4.37 18.76 0.42
CA LEU A 259 3.69 19.90 -0.21
C LEU A 259 2.83 20.68 0.80
N GLN A 260 2.07 19.97 1.65
CA GLN A 260 1.27 20.63 2.69
C GLN A 260 2.16 21.32 3.73
N ALA A 261 3.27 20.71 4.13
CA ALA A 261 4.19 21.33 5.08
C ALA A 261 4.82 22.61 4.48
N ALA A 262 5.25 22.57 3.21
CA ALA A 262 5.80 23.73 2.53
C ALA A 262 4.79 24.88 2.41
N LEU A 263 3.53 24.57 2.05
CA LEU A 263 2.45 25.53 2.00
C LEU A 263 2.17 26.15 3.38
N SER A 264 2.07 25.29 4.43
CA SER A 264 1.77 25.76 5.78
C SER A 264 2.89 26.62 6.37
N LEU A 265 4.16 26.27 6.12
CA LEU A 265 5.30 27.08 6.57
C LEU A 265 5.41 28.40 5.81
N GLY A 266 5.01 28.43 4.53
CA GLY A 266 4.91 29.68 3.77
C GLY A 266 3.88 30.64 4.37
N ASP A 267 2.68 30.13 4.67
CA ASP A 267 1.62 30.93 5.32
C ASP A 267 2.05 31.40 6.72
N TYR A 268 2.68 30.51 7.51
CA TYR A 268 3.22 30.89 8.83
C TYR A 268 4.26 32.01 8.71
N ALA A 269 5.20 31.89 7.76
CA ALA A 269 6.26 32.86 7.54
C ALA A 269 5.72 34.26 7.17
N GLU A 270 4.69 34.30 6.35
CA GLU A 270 4.01 35.54 5.95
C GLU A 270 3.37 36.22 7.17
N ILE A 271 2.57 35.51 7.96
CA ILE A 271 1.88 36.04 9.13
C ILE A 271 2.85 36.50 10.22
N SER A 272 3.91 35.72 10.45
CA SER A 272 4.87 35.97 11.53
C SER A 272 6.07 36.82 11.13
N ALA A 273 6.21 37.20 9.86
CA ALA A 273 7.38 37.85 9.27
C ALA A 273 8.70 37.10 9.60
N ASP A 274 8.66 35.74 9.61
CA ASP A 274 9.79 34.89 9.98
C ASP A 274 10.61 34.52 8.73
N ALA A 275 11.76 35.19 8.53
CA ALA A 275 12.62 35.02 7.37
C ALA A 275 13.22 33.60 7.25
N ASP A 276 13.51 32.95 8.38
CA ASP A 276 14.03 31.58 8.39
C ASP A 276 12.96 30.61 7.90
N ALA A 277 11.71 30.79 8.33
CA ALA A 277 10.58 30.00 7.87
C ALA A 277 10.27 30.23 6.38
N ALA A 278 10.36 31.47 5.91
CA ALA A 278 10.21 31.80 4.49
C ALA A 278 11.26 31.10 3.63
N THR A 279 12.53 31.16 4.05
CA THR A 279 13.65 30.48 3.38
C THR A 279 13.46 28.98 3.36
N LEU A 280 13.08 28.37 4.47
CA LEU A 280 12.83 26.92 4.55
C LEU A 280 11.68 26.53 3.64
N ALA A 281 10.56 27.25 3.64
CA ALA A 281 9.41 26.97 2.79
C ALA A 281 9.73 27.09 1.30
N ALA A 282 10.54 28.08 0.89
CA ALA A 282 11.03 28.23 -0.48
C ALA A 282 11.87 27.02 -0.90
N ARG A 283 12.88 26.65 -0.11
CA ARG A 283 13.73 25.48 -0.39
C ARG A 283 12.93 24.17 -0.44
N MET A 284 11.90 24.03 0.39
CA MET A 284 11.02 22.88 0.35
C MET A 284 10.22 22.82 -0.95
N ARG A 285 9.73 23.97 -1.46
CA ARG A 285 9.04 24.05 -2.77
C ARG A 285 9.98 23.69 -3.92
N GLU A 286 11.20 24.21 -3.94
CA GLU A 286 12.23 23.86 -4.92
C GLU A 286 12.52 22.35 -4.91
N THR A 287 12.69 21.77 -3.72
CA THR A 287 12.87 20.32 -3.57
C THR A 287 11.68 19.54 -4.08
N ALA A 288 10.45 19.99 -3.79
CA ALA A 288 9.23 19.35 -4.29
C ALA A 288 9.16 19.39 -5.81
N ALA A 289 9.45 20.54 -6.44
CA ALA A 289 9.46 20.69 -7.88
C ALA A 289 10.44 19.73 -8.56
N ALA A 290 11.67 19.63 -8.02
CA ALA A 290 12.67 18.67 -8.50
C ALA A 290 12.27 17.20 -8.32
N MET A 291 11.44 16.90 -7.31
CA MET A 291 11.02 15.53 -6.99
C MET A 291 9.72 15.10 -7.68
N ILE A 292 8.86 16.02 -8.13
CA ILE A 292 7.57 15.72 -8.77
C ILE A 292 7.69 14.68 -9.90
N PRO A 293 8.71 14.71 -10.79
CA PRO A 293 8.85 13.69 -11.83
C PRO A 293 8.97 12.26 -11.30
N ARG A 294 9.44 12.06 -10.07
CA ARG A 294 9.52 10.74 -9.43
C ARG A 294 8.20 10.28 -8.81
N PHE A 295 7.25 11.18 -8.64
CA PHE A 295 5.90 10.90 -8.14
C PHE A 295 4.85 10.86 -9.25
N ASP A 296 5.22 11.20 -10.47
CA ASP A 296 4.36 11.22 -11.65
C ASP A 296 4.63 9.97 -12.49
N THR A 297 3.63 9.11 -12.64
CA THR A 297 3.72 7.93 -13.51
C THR A 297 3.39 8.25 -14.99
N GLY A 298 3.02 9.50 -15.28
CA GLY A 298 2.44 9.93 -16.57
C GLY A 298 0.94 9.63 -16.71
N TYR A 299 0.34 8.95 -15.71
CA TYR A 299 -1.07 8.55 -15.70
C TYR A 299 -1.72 8.64 -14.32
N TRP A 300 -0.91 8.72 -13.26
CA TRP A 300 -1.34 8.81 -11.86
C TRP A 300 -0.20 9.32 -10.99
N THR A 301 -0.49 9.67 -9.72
CA THR A 301 0.56 10.07 -8.78
C THR A 301 0.93 8.94 -7.81
N HIS A 302 2.18 8.96 -7.34
CA HIS A 302 2.58 8.20 -6.17
C HIS A 302 2.24 8.97 -4.87
N TYR A 303 1.78 8.25 -3.85
CA TYR A 303 1.67 8.73 -2.46
C TYR A 303 3.07 8.86 -1.83
N SER A 304 3.86 7.80 -1.95
CA SER A 304 5.27 7.75 -1.61
C SER A 304 6.03 7.09 -2.75
N LEU A 305 7.36 7.22 -2.79
CA LEU A 305 8.15 6.64 -3.88
C LEU A 305 7.86 5.15 -4.05
N GLY A 306 7.38 4.77 -5.24
CA GLY A 306 7.03 3.39 -5.60
C GLY A 306 5.64 2.91 -5.16
N HIS A 307 4.82 3.79 -4.55
CA HIS A 307 3.46 3.42 -4.10
C HIS A 307 2.45 4.41 -4.65
N GLU A 308 1.53 3.96 -5.48
CA GLU A 308 0.50 4.80 -6.07
C GLU A 308 -0.46 5.38 -5.03
N SER A 309 -0.90 6.60 -5.29
CA SER A 309 -1.84 7.31 -4.42
C SER A 309 -3.23 6.67 -4.46
N PRO A 310 -3.87 6.43 -3.32
CA PRO A 310 -5.33 6.33 -3.28
C PRO A 310 -5.97 7.62 -3.82
N LEU A 311 -7.16 7.52 -4.42
CA LEU A 311 -7.85 8.66 -5.06
C LEU A 311 -7.88 9.92 -4.20
N ARG A 312 -8.19 9.80 -2.91
CA ARG A 312 -8.24 10.94 -1.99
C ARG A 312 -6.92 11.69 -1.87
N TYR A 313 -5.80 10.97 -1.84
CA TYR A 313 -4.48 11.59 -1.75
C TYR A 313 -4.06 12.20 -3.09
N HIS A 314 -4.43 11.58 -4.20
CA HIS A 314 -4.25 12.15 -5.53
C HIS A 314 -4.99 13.51 -5.66
N LEU A 315 -6.29 13.53 -5.32
CA LEU A 315 -7.09 14.75 -5.31
C LEU A 315 -6.56 15.80 -4.31
N TYR A 316 -6.06 15.36 -3.16
CA TYR A 316 -5.48 16.26 -2.16
C TYR A 316 -4.19 16.91 -2.67
N VAL A 317 -3.32 16.17 -3.35
CA VAL A 317 -2.13 16.75 -4.01
C VAL A 317 -2.53 17.82 -5.02
N ILE A 318 -3.53 17.56 -5.87
CA ILE A 318 -4.05 18.55 -6.84
C ILE A 318 -4.51 19.83 -6.13
N GLN A 319 -5.24 19.69 -5.02
CA GLN A 319 -5.70 20.85 -4.25
C GLN A 319 -4.52 21.66 -3.65
N ILE A 320 -3.49 20.98 -3.13
CA ILE A 320 -2.31 21.67 -2.59
C ILE A 320 -1.54 22.39 -3.71
N LEU A 321 -1.37 21.76 -4.87
CA LEU A 321 -0.70 22.36 -6.03
C LEU A 321 -1.44 23.62 -6.52
N ARG A 322 -2.78 23.59 -6.57
CA ARG A 322 -3.60 24.76 -6.89
C ARG A 322 -3.41 25.90 -5.88
N ARG A 323 -3.32 25.55 -4.58
CA ARG A 323 -3.05 26.55 -3.54
C ARG A 323 -1.63 27.11 -3.63
N LEU A 324 -0.64 26.29 -3.92
CA LEU A 324 0.74 26.75 -4.17
C LEU A 324 0.79 27.70 -5.37
N ALA A 325 0.11 27.39 -6.47
CA ALA A 325 0.02 28.26 -7.62
C ALA A 325 -0.59 29.64 -7.27
N LEU A 326 -1.67 29.65 -6.48
CA LEU A 326 -2.30 30.89 -6.03
C LEU A 326 -1.41 31.72 -5.10
N ARG A 327 -0.62 31.05 -4.24
CA ARG A 327 0.24 31.72 -3.25
C ARG A 327 1.55 32.23 -3.83
N THR A 328 2.11 31.52 -4.81
CA THR A 328 3.44 31.85 -5.35
C THR A 328 3.37 32.55 -6.71
N GLY A 329 2.27 32.44 -7.44
CA GLY A 329 2.16 32.87 -8.82
C GLY A 329 2.95 32.00 -9.81
N GLU A 330 3.60 30.93 -9.34
CA GLU A 330 4.45 30.09 -10.18
C GLU A 330 3.65 29.18 -11.10
N GLU A 331 3.87 29.31 -12.40
CA GLU A 331 3.20 28.55 -13.46
C GLU A 331 3.41 27.03 -13.33
N PHE A 332 4.57 26.61 -12.79
CA PHE A 332 4.90 25.21 -12.58
C PHE A 332 3.84 24.47 -11.74
N TRP A 333 3.36 25.09 -10.65
CA TRP A 333 2.35 24.47 -9.79
C TRP A 333 1.00 24.38 -10.48
N ARG A 334 0.64 25.41 -11.25
CA ARG A 334 -0.61 25.44 -12.01
C ARG A 334 -0.65 24.34 -13.07
N THR A 335 0.38 24.26 -13.90
CA THR A 335 0.47 23.25 -14.98
C THR A 335 0.55 21.83 -14.43
N THR A 336 1.27 21.63 -13.33
CA THR A 336 1.34 20.31 -12.65
C THR A 336 -0.03 19.92 -12.08
N ALA A 337 -0.77 20.86 -11.48
CA ALA A 337 -2.12 20.60 -10.98
C ALA A 337 -3.08 20.20 -12.10
N VAL A 338 -3.04 20.91 -13.24
CA VAL A 338 -3.88 20.60 -14.42
C VAL A 338 -3.54 19.20 -14.96
N ARG A 339 -2.25 18.88 -15.09
CA ARG A 339 -1.81 17.57 -15.57
C ARG A 339 -2.27 16.44 -14.64
N PHE A 340 -2.12 16.60 -13.32
CA PHE A 340 -2.58 15.58 -12.37
C PHE A 340 -4.11 15.45 -12.34
N ASP A 341 -4.82 16.56 -12.53
CA ASP A 341 -6.28 16.55 -12.61
C ASP A 341 -6.78 15.78 -13.85
N SER A 342 -6.11 15.92 -15.01
CA SER A 342 -6.49 15.19 -16.23
C SER A 342 -6.46 13.67 -16.03
N TYR A 343 -5.55 13.15 -15.19
CA TYR A 343 -5.48 11.73 -14.88
C TYR A 343 -6.75 11.16 -14.24
N THR A 344 -7.55 12.00 -13.59
CA THR A 344 -8.82 11.58 -12.99
C THR A 344 -9.95 11.43 -14.00
N HIS A 345 -9.76 11.90 -15.23
CA HIS A 345 -10.75 11.88 -16.30
C HIS A 345 -10.36 10.98 -17.47
N GLU A 346 -9.10 10.55 -17.54
CA GLU A 346 -8.58 9.70 -18.60
C GLU A 346 -8.76 8.22 -18.26
N PRO A 347 -9.28 7.38 -19.19
CA PRO A 347 -9.43 5.96 -18.96
C PRO A 347 -8.07 5.25 -18.85
N PRO A 348 -7.98 4.13 -18.12
CA PRO A 348 -6.79 3.28 -18.10
C PRO A 348 -6.48 2.74 -19.50
N LEU A 349 -5.20 2.74 -19.86
CA LEU A 349 -4.68 2.21 -21.12
C LEU A 349 -4.07 0.83 -20.95
N PHE A 350 -4.12 0.03 -22.00
CA PHE A 350 -3.49 -1.29 -22.06
C PHE A 350 -2.48 -1.39 -23.20
N ARG A 351 -1.35 -2.06 -22.92
CA ARG A 351 -0.47 -2.67 -23.93
C ARG A 351 -0.46 -4.16 -23.67
N VAL A 352 -0.70 -4.98 -24.68
CA VAL A 352 -0.75 -6.43 -24.57
C VAL A 352 0.40 -7.03 -25.38
N ALA A 353 1.18 -7.91 -24.77
CA ALA A 353 2.19 -8.67 -25.48
C ALA A 353 1.52 -9.71 -26.39
N PRO A 354 2.18 -10.16 -27.47
CA PRO A 354 1.64 -11.18 -28.35
C PRO A 354 1.15 -12.41 -27.58
N LEU A 355 -0.01 -12.92 -27.94
CA LEU A 355 -0.61 -14.12 -27.35
C LEU A 355 -0.27 -15.35 -28.19
N PRO A 356 -0.28 -16.56 -27.61
CA PRO A 356 -0.21 -17.77 -28.38
C PRO A 356 -1.47 -17.89 -29.25
N ALA A 357 -1.28 -18.09 -30.56
CA ALA A 357 -2.41 -18.25 -31.48
C ALA A 357 -3.16 -19.57 -31.25
N VAL A 358 -2.45 -20.62 -30.82
CA VAL A 358 -2.98 -21.97 -30.64
C VAL A 358 -2.51 -22.55 -29.30
N LEU A 359 -3.43 -23.27 -28.63
CA LEU A 359 -3.15 -24.07 -27.44
C LEU A 359 -3.55 -25.53 -27.68
N TYR A 360 -2.81 -26.44 -27.05
CA TYR A 360 -3.05 -27.88 -27.01
C TYR A 360 -3.16 -28.36 -25.57
N PRO A 361 -4.27 -28.06 -24.88
CA PRO A 361 -4.38 -28.29 -23.43
C PRO A 361 -4.58 -29.75 -23.03
N ARG A 362 -4.54 -30.66 -24.00
CA ARG A 362 -4.70 -32.11 -23.80
C ARG A 362 -3.85 -32.91 -24.79
N PRO A 363 -2.99 -33.80 -24.24
CA PRO A 363 -2.73 -34.04 -22.81
C PRO A 363 -2.07 -32.82 -22.14
N VAL A 364 -2.14 -32.76 -20.81
CA VAL A 364 -1.40 -31.75 -20.03
C VAL A 364 0.07 -32.26 -19.97
N ASP A 365 0.94 -31.65 -20.74
CA ASP A 365 2.35 -32.05 -20.86
C ASP A 365 3.36 -30.91 -20.59
N GLY A 366 2.87 -29.73 -20.24
CA GLY A 366 3.66 -28.53 -19.99
C GLY A 366 3.91 -27.68 -21.24
N PHE A 367 3.41 -28.07 -22.41
CA PHE A 367 3.62 -27.36 -23.65
C PHE A 367 2.31 -26.84 -24.24
N ARG A 368 2.19 -25.51 -24.33
CA ARG A 368 0.99 -24.82 -24.83
C ARG A 368 -0.34 -25.24 -24.18
N ASP A 369 -0.29 -25.71 -22.93
CA ASP A 369 -1.48 -26.06 -22.14
C ASP A 369 -2.29 -24.84 -21.70
N VAL A 370 -1.59 -23.72 -21.46
CA VAL A 370 -2.16 -22.50 -20.91
C VAL A 370 -1.69 -21.28 -21.69
N ALA A 371 -2.56 -20.28 -21.81
CA ALA A 371 -2.16 -18.99 -22.36
C ALA A 371 -1.59 -18.10 -21.26
N ARG A 372 -0.41 -17.57 -21.50
CA ARG A 372 0.22 -16.52 -20.69
C ARG A 372 -0.16 -15.16 -21.27
N ILE A 373 -1.07 -14.46 -20.61
CA ILE A 373 -1.57 -13.15 -21.02
C ILE A 373 -0.75 -12.11 -20.28
N ARG A 374 0.28 -11.58 -20.95
CA ARG A 374 1.12 -10.50 -20.41
C ARG A 374 0.64 -9.17 -20.95
N PHE A 375 0.35 -8.23 -20.05
CA PHE A 375 -0.13 -6.90 -20.38
C PHE A 375 0.39 -5.84 -19.43
N TRP A 376 0.42 -4.60 -19.90
CA TRP A 376 0.73 -3.42 -19.13
C TRP A 376 -0.55 -2.61 -18.94
N VAL A 377 -0.75 -2.04 -17.75
CA VAL A 377 -1.84 -1.11 -17.43
C VAL A 377 -1.26 0.22 -16.97
N SER A 378 -1.85 1.33 -17.45
CA SER A 378 -1.30 2.68 -17.27
C SER A 378 -1.43 3.24 -15.85
N LYS A 379 -2.38 2.76 -15.04
CA LYS A 379 -2.63 3.23 -13.66
C LYS A 379 -3.30 2.15 -12.83
N ILE A 380 -3.25 2.31 -11.51
CA ILE A 380 -3.91 1.42 -10.58
C ILE A 380 -5.38 1.22 -10.93
N SER A 381 -5.79 -0.02 -11.14
CA SER A 381 -7.11 -0.34 -11.65
C SER A 381 -7.59 -1.71 -11.17
N LYS A 382 -8.90 -1.85 -11.09
CA LYS A 382 -9.58 -3.14 -10.98
C LYS A 382 -9.68 -3.73 -12.37
N VAL A 383 -8.77 -4.67 -12.70
CA VAL A 383 -8.67 -5.30 -14.02
C VAL A 383 -9.45 -6.60 -14.05
N THR A 384 -10.29 -6.76 -15.07
CA THR A 384 -11.07 -7.97 -15.34
C THR A 384 -10.66 -8.55 -16.68
N LEU A 385 -10.21 -9.80 -16.66
CA LEU A 385 -10.01 -10.64 -17.85
C LEU A 385 -11.28 -11.46 -18.09
N ARG A 386 -11.86 -11.34 -19.29
CA ARG A 386 -12.92 -12.23 -19.81
C ARG A 386 -12.37 -13.00 -21.00
N LEU A 387 -12.25 -14.34 -20.90
CA LEU A 387 -11.76 -15.19 -21.98
C LEU A 387 -12.31 -16.60 -21.75
N GLY A 388 -13.31 -16.97 -22.54
CA GLY A 388 -13.83 -18.33 -22.61
C GLY A 388 -14.35 -18.92 -21.28
N GLY A 389 -14.83 -18.12 -20.35
CA GLY A 389 -15.37 -18.61 -19.06
C GLY A 389 -15.61 -17.49 -18.06
N GLU A 390 -15.61 -17.87 -16.77
CA GLU A 390 -15.83 -16.94 -15.68
C GLU A 390 -14.80 -15.81 -15.67
N PRO A 391 -15.24 -14.55 -15.46
CA PRO A 391 -14.33 -13.42 -15.44
C PRO A 391 -13.39 -13.47 -14.22
N ARG A 392 -12.13 -13.20 -14.45
CA ARG A 392 -11.13 -13.07 -13.38
C ARG A 392 -10.84 -11.59 -13.12
N THR A 393 -11.06 -11.14 -11.90
CA THR A 393 -10.91 -9.73 -11.50
C THR A 393 -9.87 -9.59 -10.40
N LEU A 394 -8.94 -8.60 -10.55
CA LEU A 394 -7.86 -8.29 -9.60
C LEU A 394 -7.62 -6.79 -9.56
N TRP A 395 -7.20 -6.26 -8.40
CA TRP A 395 -6.58 -4.94 -8.31
C TRP A 395 -5.11 -5.03 -8.74
N LEU A 396 -4.71 -4.22 -9.71
CA LEU A 396 -3.36 -4.19 -10.25
C LEU A 396 -2.84 -2.75 -10.25
N SER A 397 -1.57 -2.58 -9.87
CA SER A 397 -0.85 -1.31 -9.94
C SER A 397 -0.48 -0.97 -11.38
N HIS A 398 0.01 0.24 -11.62
CA HIS A 398 0.69 0.61 -12.86
C HIS A 398 1.81 -0.38 -13.20
N GLY A 399 1.92 -0.73 -14.47
CA GLY A 399 3.02 -1.56 -14.96
C GLY A 399 2.61 -2.86 -15.63
N TRP A 400 3.61 -3.76 -15.81
CA TRP A 400 3.42 -5.05 -16.45
C TRP A 400 2.91 -6.11 -15.49
N HIS A 401 1.87 -6.85 -15.95
CA HIS A 401 1.26 -7.96 -15.21
C HIS A 401 1.14 -9.18 -16.11
N THR A 402 0.95 -10.34 -15.48
CA THR A 402 0.71 -11.60 -16.18
C THR A 402 -0.46 -12.32 -15.54
N LEU A 403 -1.44 -12.69 -16.37
CA LEU A 403 -2.51 -13.60 -16.01
C LEU A 403 -2.36 -14.88 -16.83
N TYR A 404 -2.79 -15.98 -16.27
CA TYR A 404 -2.79 -17.27 -16.95
C TYR A 404 -4.24 -17.69 -17.22
N TRP A 405 -4.53 -18.05 -18.47
CA TRP A 405 -5.78 -18.65 -18.84
C TRP A 405 -5.56 -20.14 -19.12
N ASN A 406 -6.17 -20.98 -18.29
CA ASN A 406 -6.19 -22.42 -18.47
C ASN A 406 -7.52 -22.81 -19.12
N PRO A 407 -7.53 -23.29 -20.35
CA PRO A 407 -8.74 -23.73 -21.02
C PRO A 407 -9.34 -24.99 -20.41
N GLY A 408 -8.56 -25.83 -19.73
CA GLY A 408 -9.03 -27.05 -19.08
C GLY A 408 -9.73 -28.01 -20.04
N LYS A 409 -10.98 -28.38 -19.72
CA LYS A 409 -11.81 -29.31 -20.52
C LYS A 409 -12.64 -28.63 -21.63
N ARG A 410 -12.36 -27.37 -21.98
CA ARG A 410 -13.11 -26.66 -23.04
C ARG A 410 -12.97 -27.35 -24.37
N LYS A 411 -14.03 -27.23 -25.18
CA LYS A 411 -14.06 -27.82 -26.54
C LYS A 411 -13.04 -27.13 -27.45
N PRO A 412 -12.50 -27.81 -28.45
CA PRO A 412 -11.76 -27.19 -29.53
C PRO A 412 -12.56 -26.06 -30.19
N GLY A 413 -11.88 -25.01 -30.62
CA GLY A 413 -12.48 -23.84 -31.25
C GLY A 413 -11.77 -22.54 -30.89
N VAL A 414 -12.25 -21.43 -31.47
CA VAL A 414 -11.66 -20.11 -31.33
C VAL A 414 -12.32 -19.38 -30.14
N TYR A 415 -11.48 -18.84 -29.25
CA TYR A 415 -11.90 -18.11 -28.08
C TYR A 415 -11.44 -16.66 -28.18
N THR A 416 -12.38 -15.74 -28.10
CA THR A 416 -12.15 -14.30 -28.05
C THR A 416 -12.26 -13.81 -26.61
N GLY A 417 -11.53 -12.78 -26.28
CA GLY A 417 -11.53 -12.23 -24.94
C GLY A 417 -11.24 -10.74 -24.90
N ALA A 418 -11.35 -10.17 -23.70
CA ALA A 418 -11.04 -8.77 -23.46
C ALA A 418 -10.51 -8.54 -22.04
N LEU A 419 -9.68 -7.53 -21.92
CA LEU A 419 -9.32 -6.88 -20.67
C LEU A 419 -10.20 -5.63 -20.47
N THR A 420 -10.72 -5.45 -19.27
CA THR A 420 -11.39 -4.22 -18.85
C THR A 420 -10.73 -3.75 -17.57
N ALA A 421 -10.38 -2.46 -17.48
CA ALA A 421 -9.86 -1.84 -16.28
C ALA A 421 -10.79 -0.72 -15.82
N VAL A 422 -11.04 -0.66 -14.52
CA VAL A 422 -11.73 0.46 -13.87
C VAL A 422 -10.75 1.06 -12.87
N ASP A 423 -10.37 2.33 -13.07
CA ASP A 423 -9.45 3.02 -12.18
C ASP A 423 -10.12 3.50 -10.88
N LEU A 424 -9.36 4.14 -10.01
CA LEU A 424 -9.86 4.66 -8.74
C LEU A 424 -10.86 5.82 -8.90
N ALA A 425 -10.83 6.52 -10.04
CA ALA A 425 -11.76 7.61 -10.36
C ALA A 425 -13.05 7.11 -11.06
N GLY A 426 -13.10 5.82 -11.43
CA GLY A 426 -14.24 5.18 -12.08
C GLY A 426 -14.16 5.16 -13.61
N ASN A 427 -13.07 5.66 -14.22
CA ASN A 427 -12.90 5.61 -15.66
C ASN A 427 -12.65 4.17 -16.13
N VAL A 428 -13.21 3.83 -17.30
CA VAL A 428 -13.19 2.48 -17.85
C VAL A 428 -12.37 2.40 -19.12
N GLY A 429 -11.26 1.65 -19.06
CA GLY A 429 -10.47 1.28 -20.24
C GLY A 429 -10.77 -0.15 -20.69
N ARG A 430 -10.68 -0.41 -22.00
CA ARG A 430 -10.93 -1.74 -22.59
C ARG A 430 -9.89 -2.08 -23.63
N ARG A 431 -9.54 -3.36 -23.74
CA ARG A 431 -8.67 -3.91 -24.78
C ARG A 431 -9.15 -5.29 -25.18
N THR A 432 -9.51 -5.47 -26.43
CA THR A 432 -9.76 -6.78 -27.02
C THR A 432 -8.44 -7.54 -27.14
N LEU A 433 -8.47 -8.83 -26.85
CA LEU A 433 -7.36 -9.73 -27.01
C LEU A 433 -7.42 -10.43 -28.38
N ASP A 434 -6.25 -10.73 -28.92
CA ASP A 434 -6.18 -11.57 -30.11
C ASP A 434 -6.83 -12.93 -29.81
N PRO A 435 -7.54 -13.54 -30.78
CA PRO A 435 -8.19 -14.81 -30.58
C PRO A 435 -7.18 -15.91 -30.31
N ILE A 436 -7.56 -16.87 -29.46
CA ILE A 436 -6.77 -18.07 -29.14
C ILE A 436 -7.58 -19.27 -29.57
N GLU A 437 -6.99 -20.12 -30.43
CA GLU A 437 -7.60 -21.37 -30.88
C GLU A 437 -7.20 -22.51 -29.93
N ILE A 438 -8.14 -23.31 -29.48
CA ILE A 438 -7.88 -24.60 -28.82
C ILE A 438 -7.97 -25.68 -29.87
N LYS A 439 -6.89 -26.45 -30.04
CA LYS A 439 -6.85 -27.62 -30.92
C LYS A 439 -6.64 -28.90 -30.13
N VAL A 440 -6.95 -30.00 -30.80
CA VAL A 440 -6.54 -31.36 -30.42
C VAL A 440 -5.48 -31.76 -31.38
N ASP A 441 -4.33 -32.11 -30.88
CA ASP A 441 -3.26 -32.69 -31.68
C ASP A 441 -3.66 -34.08 -32.17
N ARG A 442 -3.65 -34.29 -33.49
CA ARG A 442 -4.00 -35.55 -34.16
C ARG A 442 -2.93 -35.98 -35.15
N GLU A 443 -1.88 -35.24 -35.30
CA GLU A 443 -0.83 -35.49 -36.27
C GLU A 443 0.37 -36.15 -35.60
N PRO A 444 0.90 -37.25 -36.18
CA PRO A 444 2.09 -37.88 -35.62
C PRO A 444 3.34 -37.05 -35.91
N PRO A 445 4.39 -37.17 -35.10
CA PRO A 445 5.63 -36.44 -35.30
C PRO A 445 6.30 -36.86 -36.62
N GLU A 446 6.84 -35.91 -37.36
CA GLU A 446 7.78 -36.19 -38.43
C GLU A 446 9.11 -36.60 -37.82
N ILE A 447 9.68 -37.75 -38.23
CA ILE A 447 10.93 -38.24 -37.68
C ILE A 447 11.86 -38.81 -38.75
N SER A 448 13.13 -38.44 -38.62
CA SER A 448 14.25 -39.11 -39.28
C SER A 448 15.14 -39.78 -38.23
N ALA A 449 15.72 -40.92 -38.54
CA ALA A 449 16.62 -41.60 -37.63
C ALA A 449 17.62 -42.48 -38.34
N THR A 450 18.77 -42.69 -37.71
CA THR A 450 19.79 -43.62 -38.09
C THR A 450 20.08 -44.60 -36.96
N VAL A 451 20.29 -45.85 -37.26
CA VAL A 451 20.53 -46.88 -36.26
C VAL A 451 21.79 -47.72 -36.60
N THR A 452 22.58 -47.98 -35.57
CA THR A 452 23.64 -48.98 -35.56
C THR A 452 23.33 -49.99 -34.45
N ARG A 453 24.15 -51.02 -34.29
CA ARG A 453 23.93 -52.04 -33.24
C ARG A 453 24.03 -51.44 -31.80
N THR A 454 24.74 -50.33 -31.66
CA THR A 454 25.05 -49.75 -30.38
C THR A 454 24.47 -48.34 -30.17
N ARG A 455 23.94 -47.73 -31.25
CA ARG A 455 23.48 -46.35 -31.22
C ARG A 455 22.25 -46.14 -32.10
N LEU A 456 21.31 -45.36 -31.59
CA LEU A 456 20.23 -44.72 -32.33
C LEU A 456 20.45 -43.21 -32.26
N THR A 457 20.33 -42.52 -33.40
CA THR A 457 20.28 -41.08 -33.50
C THR A 457 18.97 -40.70 -34.17
N TRP A 458 18.31 -39.65 -33.71
CA TRP A 458 17.04 -39.19 -34.26
C TRP A 458 16.93 -37.68 -34.26
N GLU A 459 16.12 -37.19 -35.17
CA GLU A 459 15.64 -35.83 -35.25
C GLU A 459 14.16 -35.90 -35.59
N ALA A 460 13.32 -35.28 -34.73
CA ALA A 460 11.89 -35.20 -34.93
C ALA A 460 11.46 -33.74 -34.99
N LYS A 461 10.38 -33.49 -35.71
CA LYS A 461 9.69 -32.20 -35.78
C LYS A 461 8.24 -32.44 -35.43
N ASP A 462 7.78 -31.66 -34.47
CA ASP A 462 6.39 -31.67 -34.05
C ASP A 462 6.11 -30.33 -33.35
N PRO A 463 5.27 -29.45 -33.93
CA PRO A 463 4.97 -28.14 -33.35
C PRO A 463 4.05 -28.23 -32.12
N GLU A 464 3.53 -29.41 -31.81
CA GLU A 464 2.42 -29.63 -30.85
C GLU A 464 2.86 -30.39 -29.61
N THR A 465 4.07 -30.95 -29.61
CA THR A 465 4.64 -31.69 -28.48
C THR A 465 6.05 -31.22 -28.11
N PRO A 466 6.44 -31.24 -26.83
CA PRO A 466 7.80 -30.92 -26.40
C PRO A 466 8.74 -32.10 -26.36
N TRP A 467 8.22 -33.31 -26.51
CA TRP A 467 8.96 -34.57 -26.42
C TRP A 467 8.30 -35.70 -27.22
N ILE A 468 9.06 -36.73 -27.49
CA ILE A 468 8.56 -37.96 -28.12
C ILE A 468 8.89 -39.20 -27.29
N ARG A 469 8.06 -40.21 -27.38
CA ARG A 469 8.33 -41.54 -26.82
C ARG A 469 8.83 -42.44 -27.92
N LEU A 470 10.04 -43.03 -27.76
CA LEU A 470 10.67 -43.87 -28.76
C LEU A 470 10.67 -45.33 -28.32
N THR A 471 10.31 -46.20 -29.26
CA THR A 471 10.43 -47.65 -29.11
C THR A 471 11.01 -48.25 -30.40
N LEU A 472 12.09 -49.01 -30.28
CA LEU A 472 12.73 -49.69 -31.37
C LEU A 472 12.22 -51.13 -31.43
N HIS A 473 11.60 -51.51 -32.53
CA HIS A 473 11.12 -52.86 -32.81
C HIS A 473 12.11 -53.58 -33.67
N LEU A 474 12.55 -54.75 -33.20
CA LEU A 474 13.48 -55.65 -33.86
C LEU A 474 12.75 -56.92 -34.22
N ARG A 475 12.78 -57.33 -35.52
CA ARG A 475 12.12 -58.55 -36.03
C ARG A 475 13.09 -59.44 -36.80
N ARG A 476 13.06 -60.73 -36.46
CA ARG A 476 13.84 -61.81 -37.17
C ARG A 476 12.96 -63.02 -37.25
N GLY A 477 12.44 -63.34 -38.49
CA GLY A 477 11.43 -64.35 -38.65
C GLY A 477 10.24 -64.17 -37.70
N PRO A 478 9.89 -65.24 -36.94
CA PRO A 478 8.80 -65.14 -35.96
C PRO A 478 9.19 -64.33 -34.66
N THR A 479 10.49 -64.10 -34.45
CA THR A 479 10.97 -63.45 -33.24
C THR A 479 10.79 -61.93 -33.32
N HIS A 480 10.14 -61.38 -32.32
CA HIS A 480 9.95 -59.92 -32.14
C HIS A 480 10.50 -59.46 -30.76
N LYS A 481 11.28 -58.38 -30.76
CA LYS A 481 11.77 -57.73 -29.55
C LYS A 481 11.49 -56.24 -29.65
N ALA A 482 10.99 -55.63 -28.55
CA ALA A 482 10.81 -54.21 -28.43
C ALA A 482 11.80 -53.63 -27.38
N LEU A 483 12.56 -52.63 -27.81
CA LEU A 483 13.47 -51.89 -26.95
C LEU A 483 12.84 -50.51 -26.68
N SER A 484 12.26 -50.33 -25.50
CA SER A 484 11.73 -49.03 -25.11
C SER A 484 12.87 -48.10 -24.74
N LEU A 485 12.90 -46.93 -25.34
CA LEU A 485 13.83 -45.85 -25.03
C LEU A 485 13.19 -44.81 -24.12
N GLY A 486 11.87 -44.94 -23.86
CA GLY A 486 11.11 -43.99 -23.03
C GLY A 486 10.92 -42.63 -23.68
N VAL A 487 10.62 -41.62 -22.85
CA VAL A 487 10.45 -40.25 -23.28
C VAL A 487 11.80 -39.61 -23.59
N ARG A 488 11.88 -38.91 -24.72
CA ARG A 488 13.09 -38.27 -25.23
C ARG A 488 12.80 -36.87 -25.78
N PRO A 489 13.79 -35.96 -25.80
CA PRO A 489 13.70 -34.73 -26.57
C PRO A 489 13.44 -35.02 -28.06
N LEU A 490 12.96 -34.02 -28.79
CA LEU A 490 12.69 -34.13 -30.24
C LEU A 490 13.93 -34.51 -31.02
N SER A 491 15.13 -34.21 -30.57
CA SER A 491 16.38 -34.64 -31.19
C SER A 491 17.33 -35.26 -30.16
N GLY A 492 18.17 -36.18 -30.60
CA GLY A 492 19.14 -36.77 -29.70
C GLY A 492 19.81 -38.07 -30.20
N LYS A 493 20.55 -38.67 -29.28
CA LYS A 493 21.19 -39.97 -29.48
C LYS A 493 21.07 -40.83 -28.23
N ALA A 494 20.91 -42.13 -28.42
CA ALA A 494 20.85 -43.09 -27.32
C ALA A 494 21.74 -44.30 -27.58
N ARG A 495 22.35 -44.85 -26.54
CA ARG A 495 22.99 -46.17 -26.60
C ARG A 495 21.90 -47.26 -26.61
N ILE A 496 22.02 -48.20 -27.49
CA ILE A 496 21.14 -49.38 -27.61
C ILE A 496 22.00 -50.63 -27.69
N LYS A 497 21.38 -51.77 -27.49
CA LYS A 497 22.06 -53.07 -27.67
C LYS A 497 21.16 -53.95 -28.52
N VAL A 498 21.47 -54.03 -29.83
CA VAL A 498 20.78 -54.92 -30.74
C VAL A 498 21.42 -56.31 -30.63
N PRO A 499 20.64 -57.40 -30.41
CA PRO A 499 21.17 -58.75 -30.28
C PRO A 499 21.88 -59.21 -31.57
N ARG A 500 22.75 -60.27 -31.47
CA ARG A 500 23.45 -60.85 -32.62
C ARG A 500 22.46 -61.40 -33.64
N GLY A 501 22.85 -61.40 -34.92
CA GLY A 501 22.06 -61.86 -36.08
C GLY A 501 21.46 -60.72 -36.89
N THR A 502 20.81 -61.02 -37.99
CA THR A 502 20.18 -60.06 -38.91
C THR A 502 18.80 -59.67 -38.38
N TRP A 503 18.56 -58.37 -38.14
CA TRP A 503 17.31 -57.86 -37.63
C TRP A 503 16.75 -56.78 -38.54
N ARG A 504 15.46 -56.88 -38.91
CA ARG A 504 14.71 -55.76 -39.45
C ARG A 504 14.38 -54.80 -38.30
N VAL A 505 14.67 -53.54 -38.52
CA VAL A 505 14.54 -52.51 -37.49
C VAL A 505 13.49 -51.51 -37.91
N THR A 506 12.52 -51.24 -36.98
CA THR A 506 11.51 -50.19 -37.13
C THR A 506 11.51 -49.37 -35.89
N LEU A 507 11.58 -48.07 -36.04
CA LEU A 507 11.41 -47.11 -34.94
C LEU A 507 9.96 -46.68 -34.90
N VAL A 508 9.37 -46.69 -33.70
CA VAL A 508 8.08 -46.07 -33.42
C VAL A 508 8.34 -44.86 -32.58
N ALA A 509 7.89 -43.72 -33.07
CA ALA A 509 7.84 -42.48 -32.30
C ALA A 509 6.38 -42.13 -32.03
N ALA A 510 6.09 -41.79 -30.79
CA ALA A 510 4.79 -41.29 -30.36
C ALA A 510 4.98 -39.95 -29.69
N ASP A 511 4.16 -38.98 -30.04
CA ASP A 511 4.08 -37.66 -29.38
C ASP A 511 3.43 -37.73 -27.99
N SER A 512 3.22 -36.59 -27.37
CA SER A 512 2.55 -36.50 -26.07
C SER A 512 1.05 -36.82 -26.16
N SER A 513 0.43 -36.58 -27.29
CA SER A 513 -0.99 -36.87 -27.58
C SER A 513 -1.25 -38.36 -27.89
N GLY A 514 -0.18 -39.12 -28.13
CA GLY A 514 -0.23 -40.55 -28.43
C GLY A 514 -0.33 -40.87 -29.91
N ASN A 515 -0.23 -39.88 -30.83
CA ASN A 515 -0.14 -40.09 -32.25
C ASN A 515 1.20 -40.74 -32.57
N ARG A 516 1.22 -41.70 -33.53
CA ARG A 516 2.38 -42.56 -33.76
C ARG A 516 2.79 -42.60 -35.23
N VAL A 517 4.10 -42.59 -35.45
CA VAL A 517 4.71 -42.83 -36.74
C VAL A 517 5.63 -44.06 -36.67
N TRP A 518 5.67 -44.83 -37.74
CA TRP A 518 6.48 -46.03 -37.88
C TRP A 518 7.53 -45.78 -38.96
N LEU A 519 8.81 -45.67 -38.55
CA LEU A 519 9.93 -45.44 -39.47
C LEU A 519 10.72 -46.72 -39.64
N ARG A 520 10.77 -47.27 -40.88
CA ARG A 520 11.60 -48.39 -41.20
C ARG A 520 13.07 -47.97 -41.37
N LEU A 521 13.96 -48.52 -40.56
CA LEU A 521 15.38 -48.17 -40.54
C LEU A 521 16.27 -49.17 -41.31
N GLY A 522 15.65 -50.17 -41.96
CA GLY A 522 16.35 -51.15 -42.71
C GLY A 522 16.72 -52.43 -41.93
N GLU A 523 17.74 -53.14 -42.40
CA GLU A 523 18.25 -54.34 -41.75
C GLU A 523 19.64 -54.07 -41.14
N LEU A 524 19.84 -54.58 -39.94
CA LEU A 524 21.17 -54.66 -39.33
C LEU A 524 21.71 -56.05 -39.46
N GLY A 525 22.72 -56.25 -40.33
CA GLY A 525 23.38 -57.50 -40.59
C GLY A 525 24.07 -58.13 -39.36
N PRO A 526 24.65 -59.30 -39.42
CA PRO A 526 25.43 -59.87 -38.33
C PRO A 526 26.55 -58.93 -37.92
N ALA A 527 26.88 -58.91 -36.60
CA ALA A 527 28.05 -58.16 -36.16
C ALA A 527 29.30 -58.72 -36.84
N PRO A 528 30.22 -57.86 -37.31
CA PRO A 528 31.52 -58.33 -37.77
C PRO A 528 32.24 -59.09 -36.66
#